data_c14eccc908b3e52f8d0189b13d4b5f92
#
_entry.id   c14eccc908b3e52f8d0189b13d4b5f92
#
_cell.length_a   1.000
_cell.length_b   1.000
_cell.length_c   1.000
_cell.angle_alpha   90.00
_cell.angle_beta   90.00
_cell.angle_gamma   90.00
#
_symmetry.space_group_name_H-M   'P 1'
#
loop_
_entity.id
_entity.type
_entity.pdbx_description
1 polymer ?
#
loop_
_entity_poly.entity_id
_entity_poly.type
_entity_poly.pdbx_seq_one_letter_code
_entity_poly.pdbx_strand_id
1 'polypeptide(L)'
;MEYTLDEKVDQKVCEYLKKHHAEYRNTKQKMKELMEQYPNVQDVFETDEAVALTAEEHEILHTYFQLQSGAELIEREYHFYMGQSMMFSYGSMLAKLNAYLANW
;
A
#
# COMPACT_ATOMS: atom_id res chain seq x y z
N MET A 1 -2.67 20.40 7.28
CA MET A 1 -3.68 19.36 6.98
C MET A 1 -3.39 18.15 7.84
N GLU A 2 -4.33 17.75 8.66
CA GLU A 2 -4.17 16.58 9.53
C GLU A 2 -4.59 15.33 8.78
N TYR A 3 -3.74 14.31 8.83
CA TYR A 3 -4.07 13.00 8.28
C TYR A 3 -4.91 12.19 9.27
N THR A 4 -5.83 11.39 8.76
CA THR A 4 -6.55 10.41 9.58
C THR A 4 -5.58 9.35 10.10
N LEU A 5 -5.99 8.59 11.12
CA LEU A 5 -5.18 7.48 11.64
C LEU A 5 -4.89 6.44 10.56
N ASP A 6 -5.89 6.10 9.74
CA ASP A 6 -5.73 5.14 8.64
C ASP A 6 -4.72 5.63 7.60
N GLU A 7 -4.74 6.91 7.24
CA GLU A 7 -3.76 7.48 6.31
C GLU A 7 -2.34 7.44 6.86
N LYS A 8 -2.17 7.69 8.16
CA LYS A 8 -0.86 7.59 8.83
C LYS A 8 -0.35 6.15 8.83
N VAL A 9 -1.23 5.18 9.07
CA VAL A 9 -0.88 3.76 9.04
C VAL A 9 -0.48 3.36 7.62
N ASP A 10 -1.23 3.77 6.60
CA ASP A 10 -0.91 3.50 5.21
C ASP A 10 0.46 4.02 4.82
N GLN A 11 0.78 5.27 5.20
CA GLN A 11 2.09 5.85 4.92
C GLN A 11 3.23 5.06 5.57
N LYS A 12 3.06 4.68 6.83
CA LYS A 12 4.06 3.88 7.56
C LYS A 12 4.25 2.50 6.95
N VAL A 13 3.16 1.85 6.55
CA VAL A 13 3.22 0.54 5.88
C VAL A 13 4.00 0.65 4.57
N CYS A 14 3.67 1.60 3.72
CA CYS A 14 4.36 1.80 2.44
C CYS A 14 5.84 2.10 2.62
N GLU A 15 6.20 2.95 3.58
CA GLU A 15 7.61 3.27 3.89
C GLU A 15 8.36 2.05 4.39
N TYR A 16 7.75 1.29 5.30
CA TYR A 16 8.33 0.07 5.84
C TYR A 16 8.58 -0.96 4.75
N LEU A 17 7.58 -1.21 3.88
CA LEU A 17 7.65 -2.18 2.81
C LEU A 17 8.72 -1.83 1.78
N LYS A 18 8.87 -0.56 1.42
CA LYS A 18 9.91 -0.10 0.52
C LYS A 18 11.31 -0.35 1.08
N LYS A 19 11.48 -0.24 2.39
CA LYS A 19 12.78 -0.45 3.05
C LYS A 19 13.09 -1.92 3.31
N HIS A 20 12.10 -2.72 3.69
CA HIS A 20 12.33 -4.04 4.29
C HIS A 20 11.73 -5.20 3.50
N HIS A 21 10.89 -4.96 2.49
CA HIS A 21 10.23 -6.01 1.73
C HIS A 21 10.71 -6.00 0.29
N ALA A 22 11.65 -6.89 -0.06
CA ALA A 22 12.27 -6.92 -1.37
C ALA A 22 11.26 -7.20 -2.50
N GLU A 23 10.35 -8.16 -2.30
CA GLU A 23 9.32 -8.50 -3.28
C GLU A 23 8.41 -7.30 -3.58
N TYR A 24 7.96 -6.60 -2.56
CA TYR A 24 7.14 -5.40 -2.71
C TYR A 24 7.89 -4.31 -3.49
N ARG A 25 9.12 -4.03 -3.11
CA ARG A 25 9.96 -3.03 -3.78
C ARG A 25 10.18 -3.38 -5.24
N ASN A 26 10.49 -4.65 -5.54
CA ASN A 26 10.70 -5.12 -6.90
C ASN A 26 9.42 -5.04 -7.73
N THR A 27 8.27 -5.36 -7.15
CA THR A 27 6.96 -5.25 -7.80
C THR A 27 6.65 -3.80 -8.16
N LYS A 28 6.85 -2.87 -7.23
CA LYS A 28 6.65 -1.43 -7.47
C LYS A 28 7.61 -0.91 -8.55
N GLN A 29 8.86 -1.37 -8.57
CA GLN A 29 9.82 -0.99 -9.58
C GLN A 29 9.42 -1.48 -10.98
N LYS A 30 8.94 -2.71 -11.10
CA LYS A 30 8.42 -3.25 -12.37
C LYS A 30 7.21 -2.46 -12.86
N MET A 31 6.29 -2.09 -11.97
CA MET A 31 5.13 -1.28 -12.33
C MET A 31 5.57 0.07 -12.91
N LYS A 32 6.54 0.71 -12.29
CA LYS A 32 7.10 1.97 -12.77
C LYS A 32 7.77 1.82 -14.13
N GLU A 33 8.57 0.78 -14.31
CA GLU A 33 9.25 0.50 -15.59
C GLU A 33 8.26 0.26 -16.72
N LEU A 34 7.17 -0.48 -16.47
CA LEU A 34 6.14 -0.73 -17.46
C LEU A 34 5.47 0.57 -17.91
N MET A 35 5.16 1.47 -16.98
CA MET A 35 4.56 2.76 -17.32
C MET A 35 5.51 3.66 -18.10
N GLU A 36 6.82 3.61 -17.81
CA GLU A 36 7.83 4.36 -18.55
C GLU A 36 8.03 3.82 -19.97
N GLN A 37 7.97 2.50 -20.14
CA GLN A 37 8.12 1.84 -21.46
C GLN A 37 6.88 1.96 -22.34
N TYR A 38 5.70 2.05 -21.74
CA TYR A 38 4.43 2.07 -22.46
C TYR A 38 3.60 3.31 -22.06
N PRO A 39 3.97 4.50 -22.59
CA PRO A 39 3.28 5.75 -22.23
C PRO A 39 1.78 5.75 -22.51
N ASN A 40 1.33 5.05 -23.56
CA ASN A 40 -0.10 4.96 -23.88
C ASN A 40 -0.88 4.20 -22.80
N VAL A 41 -0.26 3.21 -22.14
CA VAL A 41 -0.87 2.50 -21.02
C VAL A 41 -0.98 3.43 -19.81
N GLN A 42 0.03 4.26 -19.57
CA GLN A 42 -0.01 5.28 -18.51
C GLN A 42 -1.15 6.28 -18.76
N ASP A 43 -1.40 6.67 -20.01
CA ASP A 43 -2.47 7.60 -20.38
C ASP A 43 -3.86 7.09 -19.96
N VAL A 44 -4.08 5.78 -19.89
CA VAL A 44 -5.34 5.20 -19.42
C VAL A 44 -5.65 5.65 -17.99
N PHE A 45 -4.64 5.87 -17.16
CA PHE A 45 -4.80 6.31 -15.77
C PHE A 45 -4.84 7.82 -15.61
N GLU A 46 -4.30 8.56 -16.57
CA GLU A 46 -4.14 10.01 -16.45
C GLU A 46 -5.26 10.81 -17.16
N THR A 47 -5.98 10.19 -18.08
CA THR A 47 -7.05 10.86 -18.83
C THR A 47 -8.40 10.19 -18.62
N ASP A 48 -9.47 10.97 -18.64
CA ASP A 48 -10.85 10.47 -18.63
C ASP A 48 -11.35 10.12 -20.05
N GLU A 49 -10.55 10.47 -21.08
CA GLU A 49 -10.89 10.18 -22.47
C GLU A 49 -10.57 8.71 -22.81
N ALA A 50 -11.27 8.19 -23.82
CA ALA A 50 -11.00 6.84 -24.32
C ALA A 50 -9.61 6.77 -24.96
N VAL A 51 -8.82 5.77 -24.56
CA VAL A 51 -7.49 5.53 -25.09
C VAL A 51 -7.51 4.22 -25.87
N ALA A 52 -7.09 4.25 -27.14
CA ALA A 52 -6.94 3.06 -27.95
C ALA A 52 -5.60 2.41 -27.65
N LEU A 53 -5.63 1.12 -27.30
CA LEU A 53 -4.44 0.33 -27.01
C LEU A 53 -4.27 -0.77 -28.04
N THR A 54 -3.03 -1.09 -28.40
CA THR A 54 -2.70 -2.25 -29.20
C THR A 54 -2.91 -3.54 -28.37
N ALA A 55 -2.93 -4.69 -29.03
CA ALA A 55 -3.03 -5.98 -28.34
C ALA A 55 -1.88 -6.17 -27.31
N GLU A 56 -0.66 -5.78 -27.69
CA GLU A 56 0.50 -5.84 -26.77
C GLU A 56 0.28 -4.90 -25.56
N GLU A 57 -0.18 -3.69 -25.80
CA GLU A 57 -0.45 -2.72 -24.73
C GLU A 57 -1.56 -3.20 -23.79
N HIS A 58 -2.57 -3.89 -24.29
CA HIS A 58 -3.59 -4.55 -23.47
C HIS A 58 -2.99 -5.62 -22.53
N GLU A 59 -2.08 -6.43 -23.06
CA GLU A 59 -1.38 -7.42 -22.24
C GLU A 59 -0.52 -6.77 -21.17
N ILE A 60 0.15 -5.67 -21.49
CA ILE A 60 0.94 -4.89 -20.53
C ILE A 60 0.05 -4.31 -19.44
N LEU A 61 -1.12 -3.76 -19.82
CA LEU A 61 -2.09 -3.26 -18.85
C LEU A 61 -2.54 -4.35 -17.89
N HIS A 62 -2.82 -5.55 -18.43
CA HIS A 62 -3.20 -6.70 -17.62
C HIS A 62 -2.09 -7.10 -16.65
N THR A 63 -0.85 -7.16 -17.13
CA THR A 63 0.32 -7.44 -16.30
C THR A 63 0.48 -6.40 -15.18
N TYR A 64 0.29 -5.12 -15.52
CA TYR A 64 0.34 -4.03 -14.54
C TYR A 64 -0.70 -4.24 -13.43
N PHE A 65 -1.94 -4.57 -13.78
CA PHE A 65 -2.99 -4.83 -12.79
C PHE A 65 -2.68 -6.05 -11.92
N GLN A 66 -2.07 -7.09 -12.47
CA GLN A 66 -1.64 -8.24 -11.68
C GLN A 66 -0.56 -7.85 -10.67
N LEU A 67 0.41 -7.05 -11.08
CA LEU A 67 1.46 -6.53 -10.19
C LEU A 67 0.86 -5.62 -9.10
N GLN A 68 -0.07 -4.74 -9.49
CA GLN A 68 -0.76 -3.87 -8.54
C GLN A 68 -1.55 -4.66 -7.51
N SER A 69 -2.28 -5.69 -7.94
CA SER A 69 -3.05 -6.55 -7.04
C SER A 69 -2.13 -7.27 -6.05
N GLY A 70 -0.97 -7.75 -6.51
CA GLY A 70 0.02 -8.36 -5.64
C GLY A 70 0.59 -7.38 -4.62
N ALA A 71 0.91 -6.17 -5.04
CA ALA A 71 1.41 -5.12 -4.14
C ALA A 71 0.34 -4.72 -3.11
N GLU A 72 -0.91 -4.55 -3.54
CA GLU A 72 -2.02 -4.21 -2.65
C GLU A 72 -2.29 -5.31 -1.63
N LEU A 73 -2.14 -6.58 -2.01
CA LEU A 73 -2.30 -7.69 -1.07
C LEU A 73 -1.26 -7.63 0.04
N ILE A 74 -0.01 -7.35 -0.31
CA ILE A 74 1.08 -7.17 0.66
C ILE A 74 0.78 -5.97 1.57
N GLU A 75 0.35 -4.85 0.98
CA GLU A 75 -0.01 -3.64 1.74
C GLU A 75 -1.12 -3.91 2.75
N ARG A 76 -2.18 -4.63 2.34
CA ARG A 76 -3.30 -4.99 3.23
C ARG A 76 -2.85 -5.86 4.38
N GLU A 77 -2.01 -6.85 4.11
CA GLU A 77 -1.51 -7.77 5.13
C GLU A 77 -0.70 -7.01 6.19
N TYR A 78 0.22 -6.16 5.76
CA TYR A 78 1.03 -5.37 6.68
C TYR A 78 0.24 -4.26 7.36
N HIS A 79 -0.75 -3.69 6.68
CA HIS A 79 -1.69 -2.73 7.29
C HIS A 79 -2.44 -3.38 8.44
N PHE A 80 -2.91 -4.60 8.25
CA PHE A 80 -3.59 -5.36 9.29
C PHE A 80 -2.67 -5.62 10.49
N TYR A 81 -1.45 -6.09 10.26
CA TYR A 81 -0.49 -6.34 11.34
C TYR A 81 -0.12 -5.06 12.08
N MET A 82 0.10 -3.99 11.38
CA MET A 82 0.43 -2.71 12.01
C MET A 82 -0.74 -2.16 12.82
N GLY A 83 -1.96 -2.28 12.29
CA GLY A 83 -3.18 -1.89 13.01
C GLY A 83 -3.34 -2.70 14.30
N GLN A 84 -3.14 -4.03 14.25
CA GLN A 84 -3.18 -4.87 15.44
C GLN A 84 -2.11 -4.48 16.45
N SER A 85 -0.89 -4.22 16.01
CA SER A 85 0.22 -3.81 16.87
C SER A 85 -0.11 -2.50 17.61
N MET A 86 -0.69 -1.53 16.91
CA MET A 86 -1.12 -0.27 17.52
C MET A 86 -2.23 -0.47 18.54
N MET A 87 -3.23 -1.29 18.23
CA MET A 87 -4.31 -1.62 19.15
C MET A 87 -3.79 -2.36 20.38
N PHE A 88 -2.84 -3.25 20.19
CA PHE A 88 -2.23 -4.01 21.29
C PHE A 88 -1.47 -3.08 22.24
N SER A 89 -0.72 -2.13 21.71
CA SER A 89 0.00 -1.12 22.49
C SER A 89 -0.96 -0.23 23.27
N TYR A 90 -2.07 0.17 22.65
CA TYR A 90 -3.12 0.97 23.28
C TYR A 90 -3.79 0.20 24.42
N GLY A 91 -4.17 -1.07 24.17
CA GLY A 91 -4.76 -1.94 25.20
C GLY A 91 -3.83 -2.17 26.37
N SER A 92 -2.55 -2.38 26.12
CA SER A 92 -1.53 -2.52 27.16
C SER A 92 -1.41 -1.26 28.00
N MET A 93 -1.46 -0.08 27.37
CA MET A 93 -1.41 1.20 28.07
C MET A 93 -2.64 1.41 28.96
N LEU A 94 -3.83 1.07 28.45
CA LEU A 94 -5.08 1.13 29.24
C LEU A 94 -5.05 0.19 30.43
N ALA A 95 -4.54 -1.03 30.25
CA ALA A 95 -4.42 -2.00 31.32
C ALA A 95 -3.50 -1.49 32.44
N LYS A 96 -2.38 -0.88 32.10
CA LYS A 96 -1.47 -0.26 33.06
C LYS A 96 -2.13 0.91 33.81
N LEU A 97 -2.87 1.74 33.11
CA LEU A 97 -3.60 2.85 33.73
C LEU A 97 -4.65 2.34 34.69
N ASN A 98 -5.43 1.34 34.30
CA ASN A 98 -6.45 0.76 35.16
C ASN A 98 -5.84 0.13 36.43
N ALA A 99 -4.72 -0.56 36.31
CA ALA A 99 -4.00 -1.10 37.44
C ALA A 99 -3.51 -0.01 38.40
N TYR A 100 -3.01 1.08 37.86
CA TYR A 100 -2.59 2.26 38.64
C TYR A 100 -3.75 2.86 39.41
N LEU A 101 -4.91 3.05 38.74
CA LEU A 101 -6.10 3.65 39.37
C LEU A 101 -6.71 2.72 40.43
N ALA A 102 -6.62 1.40 40.24
CA ALA A 102 -7.15 0.41 41.20
C ALA A 102 -6.38 0.40 42.53
N ASN A 103 -5.15 0.87 42.53
CA ASN A 103 -4.29 0.92 43.73
C ASN A 103 -4.37 2.25 44.50
N TRP A 104 -5.23 3.12 44.11
CA TRP A 104 -5.45 4.42 44.79
C TRP A 104 -6.28 4.30 46.04
#